data_3eb16e866b3e57a1f93e73cb425e3be8
#
_entry.id   3eb16e866b3e57a1f93e73cb425e3be8
#
_cell.length_a   1.000
_cell.length_b   1.000
_cell.length_c   1.000
_cell.angle_alpha   90.00
_cell.angle_beta   90.00
_cell.angle_gamma   90.00
#
_symmetry.space_group_name_H-M   'P 1'
#
loop_
_entity.id
_entity.type
_entity.pdbx_description
1 polymer ?
#
loop_
_entity_poly.entity_id
_entity_poly.type
_entity_poly.pdbx_seq_one_letter_code
_entity_poly.pdbx_strand_id
1 'polypeptide(L)'
;LVSQSFARALQERFRGQLVDSSAAASDALFKIELDQLTGVRAIARTSGVTEALTAHSWDGLDRIVRPLVVNSRLSLVHVLDSAGRPVYGIRATAEGFAENENADFASWEPVRHVLAGERDDLGDKYVGLVDAPWGLTLYTVGPVKDGNKLIGAVMVGTPLTDIANAMSSASTA
;
A
#
# COMPACT_ATOMS: atom_id res chain seq x y z
N LEU A 1 5.88 16.25 -4.97
CA LEU A 1 4.55 16.77 -5.37
C LEU A 1 3.40 15.93 -4.83
N VAL A 2 3.50 14.58 -4.86
CA VAL A 2 2.49 13.68 -4.26
C VAL A 2 2.50 13.83 -2.73
N SER A 3 3.66 13.93 -2.10
CA SER A 3 3.79 14.06 -0.64
C SER A 3 3.17 15.35 -0.07
N GLN A 4 3.19 16.47 -0.81
CA GLN A 4 2.58 17.71 -0.35
C GLN A 4 1.03 17.66 -0.37
N SER A 5 0.45 17.02 -1.37
CA SER A 5 -1.00 16.82 -1.44
C SER A 5 -1.49 15.87 -0.35
N PHE A 6 -0.69 14.86 -0.03
CA PHE A 6 -0.96 13.90 1.04
C PHE A 6 -0.84 14.53 2.42
N ALA A 7 0.24 15.26 2.66
CA ALA A 7 0.43 15.98 3.91
C ALA A 7 -0.76 16.92 4.20
N ARG A 8 -1.27 17.61 3.19
CA ARG A 8 -2.47 18.45 3.31
C ARG A 8 -3.72 17.66 3.65
N ALA A 9 -3.99 16.57 2.94
CA ALA A 9 -5.15 15.72 3.19
C ALA A 9 -5.12 15.11 4.60
N LEU A 10 -3.95 14.67 5.06
CA LEU A 10 -3.74 14.19 6.42
C LEU A 10 -3.91 15.30 7.45
N GLN A 11 -3.36 16.48 7.20
CA GLN A 11 -3.51 17.65 8.08
C GLN A 11 -4.96 18.11 8.21
N GLU A 12 -5.70 18.15 7.09
CA GLU A 12 -7.12 18.52 7.12
C GLU A 12 -7.96 17.55 7.94
N ARG A 13 -7.66 16.28 7.87
CA ARG A 13 -8.38 15.23 8.59
C ARG A 13 -7.99 15.11 10.06
N PHE A 14 -6.78 15.52 10.42
CA PHE A 14 -6.24 15.48 11.79
C PHE A 14 -6.01 16.84 12.42
N ARG A 15 -6.70 17.86 11.97
CA ARG A 15 -6.55 19.25 12.43
C ARG A 15 -6.52 19.47 13.95
N GLY A 16 -6.98 18.50 14.72
CA GLY A 16 -6.94 18.57 16.19
C GLY A 16 -5.81 17.75 16.83
N GLN A 17 -5.10 16.90 16.06
CA GLN A 17 -4.10 15.98 16.59
C GLN A 17 -2.69 16.20 16.06
N LEU A 18 -2.54 16.86 14.91
CA LEU A 18 -1.26 17.16 14.29
C LEU A 18 -1.06 18.68 14.28
N VAL A 19 -0.66 19.21 15.40
CA VAL A 19 -0.63 20.66 15.63
C VAL A 19 0.46 21.37 14.83
N ASP A 20 1.54 20.72 14.47
CA ASP A 20 2.59 21.32 13.65
C ASP A 20 3.22 20.27 12.75
N SER A 21 3.14 20.47 11.43
CA SER A 21 3.96 19.73 10.48
C SER A 21 5.42 20.17 10.66
N SER A 22 6.07 19.60 11.70
CA SER A 22 7.51 19.75 11.83
C SER A 22 8.21 19.10 10.63
N ALA A 23 9.41 19.53 10.29
CA ALA A 23 10.22 18.90 9.26
C ALA A 23 10.36 17.39 9.52
N ALA A 24 10.49 16.99 10.79
CA ALA A 24 10.58 15.59 11.20
C ALA A 24 9.30 14.80 10.89
N ALA A 25 8.11 15.37 11.08
CA ALA A 25 6.85 14.73 10.72
C ALA A 25 6.70 14.56 9.20
N SER A 26 7.10 15.55 8.43
CA SER A 26 7.13 15.49 6.97
C SER A 26 8.11 14.43 6.46
N ASP A 27 9.27 14.31 7.08
CA ASP A 27 10.27 13.30 6.76
C ASP A 27 9.75 11.88 7.09
N ALA A 28 9.03 11.72 8.20
CA ALA A 28 8.41 10.46 8.58
C ALA A 28 7.35 10.02 7.54
N LEU A 29 6.51 10.94 7.08
CA LEU A 29 5.52 10.67 6.05
C LEU A 29 6.19 10.31 4.71
N PHE A 30 7.20 11.06 4.31
CA PHE A 30 7.96 10.77 3.11
C PHE A 30 8.61 9.38 3.15
N LYS A 31 9.15 9.00 4.30
CA LYS A 31 9.72 7.66 4.51
C LYS A 31 8.67 6.57 4.33
N ILE A 32 7.47 6.75 4.87
CA ILE A 32 6.36 5.80 4.72
C ILE A 32 5.98 5.63 3.24
N GLU A 33 5.83 6.73 2.52
CA GLU A 33 5.52 6.71 1.09
C GLU A 33 6.63 5.98 0.30
N LEU A 34 7.88 6.25 0.60
CA LEU A 34 9.02 5.62 -0.04
C LEU A 34 9.08 4.11 0.27
N ASP A 35 8.85 3.73 1.51
CA ASP A 35 8.81 2.31 1.93
C ASP A 35 7.67 1.56 1.22
N GLN A 36 6.50 2.18 1.08
CA GLN A 36 5.38 1.61 0.34
C GLN A 36 5.71 1.42 -1.14
N LEU A 37 6.27 2.43 -1.77
CA LEU A 37 6.67 2.37 -3.19
C LEU A 37 7.73 1.30 -3.43
N THR A 38 8.71 1.21 -2.55
CA THR A 38 9.75 0.19 -2.58
C THR A 38 9.14 -1.21 -2.42
N GLY A 39 8.20 -1.37 -1.49
CA GLY A 39 7.47 -2.61 -1.27
C GLY A 39 6.66 -3.05 -2.49
N VAL A 40 5.91 -2.14 -3.10
CA VAL A 40 5.15 -2.41 -4.33
C VAL A 40 6.07 -2.90 -5.45
N ARG A 41 7.18 -2.19 -5.67
CA ARG A 41 8.17 -2.56 -6.71
C ARG A 41 8.82 -3.90 -6.43
N ALA A 42 9.21 -4.14 -5.20
CA ALA A 42 9.85 -5.40 -4.80
C ALA A 42 8.92 -6.59 -5.04
N ILE A 43 7.68 -6.50 -4.60
CA ILE A 43 6.70 -7.57 -4.76
C ILE A 43 6.38 -7.79 -6.25
N ALA A 44 6.04 -6.72 -6.97
CA ALA A 44 5.63 -6.81 -8.38
C ALA A 44 6.72 -7.38 -9.29
N ARG A 45 8.00 -7.23 -8.91
CA ARG A 45 9.16 -7.68 -9.71
C ARG A 45 9.79 -8.99 -9.23
N THR A 46 9.33 -9.52 -8.11
CA THR A 46 9.90 -10.77 -7.59
C THR A 46 9.48 -11.95 -8.45
N SER A 47 10.46 -12.77 -8.81
CA SER A 47 10.24 -13.98 -9.58
C SER A 47 9.23 -14.90 -8.88
N GLY A 48 8.30 -15.43 -9.65
CA GLY A 48 7.24 -16.31 -9.18
C GLY A 48 5.92 -15.60 -8.84
N VAL A 49 5.91 -14.27 -8.68
CA VAL A 49 4.67 -13.52 -8.39
C VAL A 49 3.70 -13.60 -9.55
N THR A 50 4.16 -13.41 -10.76
CA THR A 50 3.34 -13.49 -11.98
C THR A 50 2.68 -14.86 -12.12
N GLU A 51 3.46 -15.92 -11.95
CA GLU A 51 2.98 -17.30 -12.04
C GLU A 51 1.97 -17.63 -10.93
N ALA A 52 2.27 -17.25 -9.69
CA ALA A 52 1.40 -17.49 -8.56
C ALA A 52 0.08 -16.69 -8.67
N LEU A 53 0.15 -15.45 -9.15
CA LEU A 53 -1.04 -14.63 -9.38
C LEU A 53 -1.90 -15.20 -10.52
N THR A 54 -1.29 -15.59 -11.62
CA THR A 54 -1.99 -16.22 -12.75
C THR A 54 -2.68 -17.52 -12.34
N ALA A 55 -2.04 -18.31 -11.48
CA ALA A 55 -2.60 -19.53 -10.91
C ALA A 55 -3.61 -19.29 -9.78
N HIS A 56 -3.84 -18.05 -9.37
CA HIS A 56 -4.64 -17.70 -8.19
C HIS A 56 -4.21 -18.47 -6.93
N SER A 57 -2.89 -18.64 -6.77
CA SER A 57 -2.29 -19.43 -5.69
C SER A 57 -1.97 -18.55 -4.49
N TRP A 58 -2.82 -18.61 -3.47
CA TRP A 58 -2.55 -17.94 -2.19
C TRP A 58 -1.23 -18.42 -1.58
N ASP A 59 -1.02 -19.75 -1.49
CA ASP A 59 0.19 -20.34 -0.93
C ASP A 59 1.45 -19.94 -1.72
N GLY A 60 1.34 -19.88 -3.04
CA GLY A 60 2.44 -19.45 -3.90
C GLY A 60 2.83 -17.99 -3.62
N LEU A 61 1.85 -17.11 -3.50
CA LEU A 61 2.06 -15.72 -3.15
C LEU A 61 2.59 -15.55 -1.72
N ASP A 62 2.05 -16.30 -0.77
CA ASP A 62 2.45 -16.21 0.64
C ASP A 62 3.94 -16.52 0.84
N ARG A 63 4.43 -17.56 0.18
CA ARG A 63 5.87 -17.93 0.24
C ARG A 63 6.80 -16.83 -0.25
N ILE A 64 6.34 -16.01 -1.19
CA ILE A 64 7.12 -14.92 -1.79
C ILE A 64 6.92 -13.62 -1.02
N VAL A 65 5.68 -13.27 -0.74
CA VAL A 65 5.29 -11.93 -0.23
C VAL A 65 5.53 -11.80 1.27
N ARG A 66 5.18 -12.82 2.05
CA ARG A 66 5.31 -12.75 3.51
C ARG A 66 6.73 -12.42 3.99
N PRO A 67 7.80 -13.06 3.47
CA PRO A 67 9.15 -12.67 3.84
C PRO A 67 9.49 -11.21 3.53
N LEU A 68 9.00 -10.68 2.40
CA LEU A 68 9.20 -9.29 2.03
C LEU A 68 8.48 -8.34 3.01
N VAL A 69 7.25 -8.69 3.39
CA VAL A 69 6.46 -7.92 4.37
C VAL A 69 7.16 -7.89 5.72
N VAL A 70 7.62 -9.04 6.20
CA VAL A 70 8.30 -9.14 7.50
C VAL A 70 9.63 -8.39 7.49
N ASN A 71 10.45 -8.60 6.47
CA ASN A 71 11.77 -8.00 6.40
C ASN A 71 11.72 -6.48 6.20
N SER A 72 10.74 -5.99 5.46
CA SER A 72 10.55 -4.56 5.19
C SER A 72 9.62 -3.88 6.19
N ARG A 73 9.08 -4.63 7.16
CA ARG A 73 8.14 -4.15 8.19
C ARG A 73 6.93 -3.43 7.58
N LEU A 74 6.37 -3.98 6.51
CA LEU A 74 5.17 -3.44 5.89
C LEU A 74 3.95 -3.76 6.76
N SER A 75 3.02 -2.81 6.86
CA SER A 75 1.83 -2.96 7.71
C SER A 75 0.80 -3.88 7.08
N LEU A 76 0.58 -3.74 5.79
CA LEU A 76 -0.34 -4.61 5.07
C LEU A 76 -0.05 -4.64 3.56
N VAL A 77 -0.34 -5.77 2.95
CA VAL A 77 -0.16 -6.01 1.52
C VAL A 77 -1.35 -6.80 0.99
N HIS A 78 -1.84 -6.40 -0.17
CA HIS A 78 -2.80 -7.17 -0.96
C HIS A 78 -2.26 -7.37 -2.37
N VAL A 79 -2.54 -8.52 -2.95
CA VAL A 79 -2.29 -8.79 -4.37
C VAL A 79 -3.64 -9.11 -5.02
N LEU A 80 -4.00 -8.33 -6.03
CA LEU A 80 -5.28 -8.41 -6.70
C LEU A 80 -5.10 -8.95 -8.12
N ASP A 81 -6.10 -9.67 -8.62
CA ASP A 81 -6.18 -10.05 -10.03
C ASP A 81 -6.59 -8.85 -10.91
N SER A 82 -6.65 -9.05 -12.22
CA SER A 82 -6.99 -7.99 -13.18
C SER A 82 -8.43 -7.46 -13.05
N ALA A 83 -9.29 -8.17 -12.34
CA ALA A 83 -10.65 -7.74 -12.02
C ALA A 83 -10.73 -7.01 -10.66
N GLY A 84 -9.60 -6.86 -9.96
CA GLY A 84 -9.54 -6.23 -8.64
C GLY A 84 -9.98 -7.14 -7.50
N ARG A 85 -10.05 -8.46 -7.73
CA ARG A 85 -10.37 -9.42 -6.68
C ARG A 85 -9.11 -9.82 -5.93
N PRO A 86 -9.16 -9.93 -4.59
CA PRO A 86 -7.99 -10.31 -3.81
C PRO A 86 -7.64 -11.79 -4.05
N VAL A 87 -6.39 -12.05 -4.41
CA VAL A 87 -5.80 -13.39 -4.47
C VAL A 87 -4.96 -13.64 -3.22
N TYR A 88 -4.39 -12.59 -2.65
CA TYR A 88 -3.57 -12.65 -1.46
C TYR A 88 -3.75 -11.37 -0.64
N GLY A 89 -3.71 -11.52 0.69
CA GLY A 89 -3.70 -10.36 1.57
C GLY A 89 -3.30 -10.74 2.99
N ILE A 90 -2.40 -9.95 3.57
CA ILE A 90 -2.01 -10.03 4.98
C ILE A 90 -1.92 -8.62 5.57
N ARG A 91 -2.34 -8.49 6.81
CA ARG A 91 -2.24 -7.26 7.60
C ARG A 91 -1.62 -7.56 8.95
N ALA A 92 -0.57 -6.83 9.31
CA ALA A 92 0.09 -6.98 10.61
C ALA A 92 -0.87 -6.59 11.75
N THR A 93 -0.92 -7.42 12.77
CA THR A 93 -1.67 -7.20 14.00
C THR A 93 -0.76 -7.40 15.20
N ALA A 94 -1.24 -7.07 16.40
CA ALA A 94 -0.48 -7.30 17.63
C ALA A 94 -0.14 -8.80 17.88
N GLU A 95 -0.93 -9.70 17.28
CA GLU A 95 -0.83 -11.16 17.50
C GLU A 95 -0.23 -11.91 16.29
N GLY A 96 0.18 -11.19 15.23
CA GLY A 96 0.69 -11.80 14.00
C GLY A 96 0.13 -11.14 12.76
N PHE A 97 -0.54 -11.91 11.90
CA PHE A 97 -1.16 -11.40 10.67
C PHE A 97 -2.63 -11.81 10.58
N ALA A 98 -3.49 -10.84 10.28
CA ALA A 98 -4.81 -11.11 9.75
C ALA A 98 -4.70 -11.46 8.26
N GLU A 99 -5.36 -12.54 7.84
CA GLU A 99 -5.28 -13.08 6.49
C GLU A 99 -6.65 -13.04 5.83
N ASN A 100 -6.66 -12.95 4.50
CA ASN A 100 -7.87 -13.08 3.69
C ASN A 100 -8.98 -12.05 4.02
N GLU A 101 -8.61 -10.91 4.56
CA GLU A 101 -9.54 -9.80 4.71
C GLU A 101 -9.98 -9.32 3.34
N ASN A 102 -11.26 -9.05 3.18
CA ASN A 102 -11.86 -8.70 1.90
C ASN A 102 -12.51 -7.31 1.96
N ALA A 103 -12.52 -6.65 0.82
CA ALA A 103 -13.19 -5.37 0.59
C ALA A 103 -13.50 -5.24 -0.90
N ASP A 104 -14.27 -4.23 -1.26
CA ASP A 104 -14.51 -3.88 -2.67
C ASP A 104 -13.32 -3.08 -3.23
N PHE A 105 -12.17 -3.75 -3.33
CA PHE A 105 -10.92 -3.13 -3.78
C PHE A 105 -11.06 -2.47 -5.16
N ALA A 106 -11.81 -3.07 -6.06
CA ALA A 106 -11.98 -2.57 -7.41
C ALA A 106 -12.66 -1.19 -7.47
N SER A 107 -13.41 -0.82 -6.43
CA SER A 107 -14.06 0.50 -6.32
C SER A 107 -13.11 1.60 -5.87
N TRP A 108 -11.96 1.26 -5.30
CA TRP A 108 -11.02 2.24 -4.75
C TRP A 108 -10.26 2.96 -5.86
N GLU A 109 -10.21 4.28 -5.76
CA GLU A 109 -9.65 5.14 -6.80
C GLU A 109 -8.25 4.72 -7.28
N PRO A 110 -7.25 4.50 -6.38
CA PRO A 110 -5.91 4.12 -6.84
C PRO A 110 -5.91 2.74 -7.53
N VAL A 111 -6.75 1.83 -7.12
CA VAL A 111 -6.89 0.50 -7.76
C VAL A 111 -7.48 0.64 -9.16
N ARG A 112 -8.53 1.45 -9.32
CA ARG A 112 -9.15 1.69 -10.64
C ARG A 112 -8.15 2.23 -11.64
N HIS A 113 -7.35 3.22 -11.25
CA HIS A 113 -6.32 3.80 -12.13
C HIS A 113 -5.30 2.76 -12.57
N VAL A 114 -4.79 1.97 -11.64
CA VAL A 114 -3.80 0.93 -11.94
C VAL A 114 -4.37 -0.16 -12.84
N LEU A 115 -5.57 -0.66 -12.54
CA LEU A 115 -6.20 -1.73 -13.33
C LEU A 115 -6.68 -1.25 -14.70
N ALA A 116 -6.93 0.05 -14.87
CA ALA A 116 -7.19 0.65 -16.17
C ALA A 116 -5.92 0.85 -17.02
N GLY A 117 -4.75 0.58 -16.46
CA GLY A 117 -3.47 0.76 -17.14
C GLY A 117 -3.08 2.22 -17.32
N GLU A 118 -3.63 3.11 -16.50
CA GLU A 118 -3.36 4.55 -16.58
C GLU A 118 -1.95 4.89 -16.13
N ARG A 119 -1.42 5.95 -16.71
CA ARG A 119 -0.13 6.54 -16.32
C ARG A 119 -0.28 8.05 -16.27
N ASP A 120 0.33 8.66 -15.28
CA ASP A 120 0.48 10.11 -15.18
C ASP A 120 1.95 10.53 -15.26
N ASP A 121 2.25 11.81 -15.02
CA ASP A 121 3.61 12.33 -15.05
C ASP A 121 4.55 11.68 -14.00
N LEU A 122 3.99 11.05 -12.98
CA LEU A 122 4.72 10.37 -11.91
C LEU A 122 4.89 8.86 -12.18
N GLY A 123 4.21 8.31 -13.18
CA GLY A 123 4.30 6.92 -13.59
C GLY A 123 2.97 6.16 -13.52
N ASP A 124 3.07 4.86 -13.27
CA ASP A 124 1.96 3.90 -13.28
C ASP A 124 1.52 3.44 -11.87
N LYS A 125 2.00 4.12 -10.85
CA LYS A 125 1.64 3.84 -9.45
C LYS A 125 0.81 4.97 -8.89
N TYR A 126 -0.21 4.60 -8.14
CA TYR A 126 -1.17 5.55 -7.59
C TYR A 126 -1.24 5.40 -6.08
N VAL A 127 -1.42 6.53 -5.41
CA VAL A 127 -1.50 6.61 -3.97
C VAL A 127 -2.88 7.15 -3.59
N GLY A 128 -3.48 6.60 -2.55
CA GLY A 128 -4.78 7.05 -2.07
C GLY A 128 -5.00 6.74 -0.61
N LEU A 129 -5.75 7.63 0.04
CA LEU A 129 -6.26 7.41 1.38
C LEU A 129 -7.64 6.77 1.25
N VAL A 130 -7.80 5.57 1.81
CA VAL A 130 -9.00 4.76 1.67
C VAL A 130 -9.60 4.47 3.04
N ASP A 131 -10.91 4.61 3.14
CA ASP A 131 -11.68 4.17 4.31
C ASP A 131 -11.97 2.67 4.16
N ALA A 132 -11.03 1.86 4.64
CA ALA A 132 -11.11 0.41 4.54
C ALA A 132 -11.87 -0.20 5.72
N PRO A 133 -12.37 -1.45 5.62
CA PRO A 133 -13.02 -2.12 6.75
C PRO A 133 -12.17 -2.23 8.01
N TRP A 134 -10.86 -2.25 7.86
CA TRP A 134 -9.87 -2.27 8.97
C TRP A 134 -9.38 -0.89 9.39
N GLY A 135 -9.99 0.17 8.88
CA GLY A 135 -9.69 1.55 9.22
C GLY A 135 -9.12 2.35 8.07
N LEU A 136 -9.02 3.64 8.28
CA LEU A 136 -8.48 4.58 7.30
C LEU A 136 -7.00 4.26 7.02
N THR A 137 -6.67 4.02 5.78
CA THR A 137 -5.37 3.47 5.36
C THR A 137 -4.84 4.22 4.14
N LEU A 138 -3.57 4.57 4.20
CA LEU A 138 -2.84 5.11 3.05
C LEU A 138 -2.27 3.96 2.23
N TYR A 139 -2.64 3.89 0.95
CA TYR A 139 -2.17 2.86 0.03
C TYR A 139 -1.33 3.43 -1.10
N THR A 140 -0.29 2.70 -1.46
CA THR A 140 0.37 2.79 -2.76
C THR A 140 0.02 1.55 -3.55
N VAL A 141 -0.47 1.73 -4.76
CA VAL A 141 -0.91 0.65 -5.65
C VAL A 141 -0.09 0.70 -6.94
N GLY A 142 0.40 -0.44 -7.37
CA GLY A 142 1.16 -0.57 -8.61
C GLY A 142 0.76 -1.80 -9.42
N PRO A 143 1.01 -1.80 -10.73
CA PRO A 143 0.63 -2.89 -11.60
C PRO A 143 1.55 -4.11 -11.43
N VAL A 144 0.97 -5.29 -11.60
CA VAL A 144 1.70 -6.54 -11.86
C VAL A 144 1.52 -6.87 -13.34
N LYS A 145 2.63 -7.06 -14.04
CA LYS A 145 2.63 -7.31 -15.48
C LYS A 145 3.34 -8.62 -15.80
N ASP A 146 2.80 -9.32 -16.78
CA ASP A 146 3.46 -10.41 -17.48
C ASP A 146 3.90 -9.90 -18.86
N GLY A 147 5.19 -9.60 -19.01
CA GLY A 147 5.65 -8.81 -20.13
C GLY A 147 5.01 -7.42 -20.13
N ASN A 148 4.25 -7.10 -21.18
CA ASN A 148 3.49 -5.85 -21.29
C ASN A 148 2.01 -5.98 -20.87
N LYS A 149 1.56 -7.20 -20.53
CA LYS A 149 0.18 -7.46 -20.17
C LYS A 149 -0.04 -7.21 -18.68
N LEU A 150 -0.99 -6.36 -18.35
CA LEU A 150 -1.45 -6.15 -16.98
C LEU A 150 -2.24 -7.38 -16.52
N ILE A 151 -1.80 -8.02 -15.44
CA ILE A 151 -2.45 -9.21 -14.87
C ILE A 151 -3.00 -8.99 -13.47
N GLY A 152 -2.71 -7.86 -12.85
CA GLY A 152 -3.21 -7.53 -11.54
C GLY A 152 -2.53 -6.32 -10.93
N ALA A 153 -2.65 -6.18 -9.61
CA ALA A 153 -2.08 -5.07 -8.86
C ALA A 153 -1.54 -5.54 -7.51
N VAL A 154 -0.52 -4.84 -7.03
CA VAL A 154 -0.02 -4.94 -5.67
C VAL A 154 -0.38 -3.67 -4.92
N MET A 155 -0.91 -3.82 -3.71
CA MET A 155 -1.22 -2.74 -2.80
C MET A 155 -0.38 -2.88 -1.55
N VAL A 156 0.31 -1.81 -1.17
CA VAL A 156 0.98 -1.72 0.13
C VAL A 156 0.34 -0.57 0.90
N GLY A 157 -0.11 -0.84 2.10
CA GLY A 157 -0.84 0.13 2.91
C GLY A 157 -0.24 0.31 4.30
N THR A 158 -0.52 1.48 4.88
CA THR A 158 -0.17 1.82 6.25
C THR A 158 -1.40 2.43 6.90
N PRO A 159 -1.90 1.85 8.01
CA PRO A 159 -3.00 2.43 8.75
C PRO A 159 -2.65 3.83 9.23
N LEU A 160 -3.65 4.71 9.21
CA LEU A 160 -3.44 6.10 9.57
C LEU A 160 -3.01 6.28 11.03
N THR A 161 -3.43 5.38 11.91
CA THR A 161 -2.96 5.32 13.30
C THR A 161 -1.46 5.10 13.40
N ASP A 162 -0.90 4.25 12.55
CA ASP A 162 0.55 3.99 12.51
C ASP A 162 1.31 5.20 11.94
N ILE A 163 0.73 5.87 10.95
CA ILE A 163 1.30 7.12 10.40
C ILE A 163 1.32 8.21 11.47
N ALA A 164 0.21 8.40 12.18
CA ALA A 164 0.11 9.40 13.25
C ALA A 164 1.12 9.12 14.38
N ASN A 165 1.30 7.86 14.76
CA ASN A 165 2.28 7.44 15.76
C ASN A 165 3.72 7.72 15.30
N ALA A 166 4.04 7.42 14.04
CA ALA A 166 5.36 7.68 13.47
C ALA A 166 5.67 9.19 13.43
N MET A 167 4.68 10.01 13.05
CA MET A 167 4.82 11.47 13.01
C MET A 167 4.98 12.06 14.42
N SER A 168 4.23 11.58 15.40
CA SER A 168 4.32 12.02 16.80
C SER A 168 5.66 11.65 17.41
N SER A 169 6.17 10.46 17.18
CA SER A 169 7.48 10.01 17.64
C SER A 169 8.62 10.84 17.03
N ALA A 170 8.49 11.20 15.76
CA ALA A 170 9.48 12.06 15.07
C ALA A 170 9.47 13.50 15.61
N SER A 171 8.31 14.01 16.08
CA SER A 171 8.17 15.38 16.61
C SER A 171 8.66 15.53 18.04
N THR A 172 8.83 14.44 18.79
CA THR A 172 9.30 14.44 20.19
C THR A 172 10.79 14.14 20.34
N ALA A 173 11.44 13.78 19.26
CA ALA A 173 12.88 13.59 19.19
C ALA A 173 13.57 14.88 18.73
#